data_7a35d5655f4f646996c32b864287a88e
#
_entry.id   7a35d5655f4f646996c32b864287a88e
#
_cell.length_a   1.000
_cell.length_b   1.000
_cell.length_c   1.000
_cell.angle_alpha   90.00
_cell.angle_beta   90.00
_cell.angle_gamma   90.00
#
_symmetry.space_group_name_H-M   'P 1'
#
loop_
_entity.id
_entity.type
_entity.pdbx_description
1 polymer ?
#
loop_
_entity_poly.entity_id
_entity_poly.type
_entity_poly.pdbx_seq_one_letter_code
_entity_poly.pdbx_strand_id
1 'polypeptide(L)'
;MPLTNTQYASIMRLYDDIKTANRRMQSDRYNEVTALCPDIADIDSEIIDLSMKTARARIEADSSDTDTDELASSLKSLNERKVAALASIGKPADYLDDIFTCPYCKDSGYVDGKRCICFNTVSYTHLRAHETTLHL
;
A
#
# COMPACT_ATOMS: atom_id res chain seq x y z
N MET A 1 -28.71 -4.47 -10.47
CA MET A 1 -28.66 -5.47 -11.55
C MET A 1 -27.51 -6.42 -11.35
N PRO A 2 -27.73 -7.72 -11.55
CA PRO A 2 -26.61 -8.64 -11.52
C PRO A 2 -25.69 -8.41 -12.73
N LEU A 3 -24.40 -8.42 -12.48
CA LEU A 3 -23.40 -8.25 -13.53
C LEU A 3 -23.18 -9.57 -14.26
N THR A 4 -22.93 -9.49 -15.57
CA THR A 4 -22.47 -10.65 -16.31
C THR A 4 -21.05 -10.99 -15.88
N ASN A 5 -20.62 -12.23 -16.16
CA ASN A 5 -19.23 -12.64 -15.86
C ASN A 5 -18.22 -11.76 -16.58
N THR A 6 -18.51 -11.38 -17.83
CA THR A 6 -17.64 -10.50 -18.61
C THR A 6 -17.56 -9.10 -17.99
N GLN A 7 -18.68 -8.54 -17.54
CA GLN A 7 -18.72 -7.25 -16.88
C GLN A 7 -17.94 -7.28 -15.57
N TYR A 8 -18.14 -8.32 -14.78
CA TYR A 8 -17.41 -8.51 -13.52
C TYR A 8 -15.90 -8.59 -13.76
N ALA A 9 -15.47 -9.39 -14.73
CA ALA A 9 -14.07 -9.53 -15.05
C ALA A 9 -13.45 -8.20 -15.50
N SER A 10 -14.20 -7.40 -16.27
CA SER A 10 -13.74 -6.08 -16.72
C SER A 10 -13.58 -5.12 -15.53
N ILE A 11 -14.50 -5.15 -14.58
CA ILE A 11 -14.43 -4.31 -13.38
C ILE A 11 -13.25 -4.71 -12.50
N MET A 12 -13.02 -6.01 -12.31
CA MET A 12 -11.89 -6.49 -11.53
C MET A 12 -10.55 -6.15 -12.21
N ARG A 13 -10.53 -6.10 -13.52
CA ARG A 13 -9.36 -5.64 -14.27
C ARG A 13 -9.07 -4.17 -14.00
N LEU A 14 -10.11 -3.34 -13.86
CA LEU A 14 -9.92 -1.93 -13.47
C LEU A 14 -9.28 -1.80 -12.10
N TYR A 15 -9.71 -2.63 -11.14
CA TYR A 15 -9.07 -2.64 -9.82
C TYR A 15 -7.60 -3.04 -9.91
N ASP A 16 -7.26 -4.01 -10.74
CA ASP A 16 -5.88 -4.42 -10.97
C ASP A 16 -5.06 -3.29 -11.60
N ASP A 17 -5.64 -2.56 -12.56
CA ASP A 17 -5.01 -1.41 -13.19
C ASP A 17 -4.76 -0.29 -12.19
N ILE A 18 -5.73 -0.04 -11.30
CA ILE A 18 -5.59 0.95 -10.22
C ILE A 18 -4.45 0.58 -9.29
N LYS A 19 -4.38 -0.68 -8.87
CA LYS A 19 -3.30 -1.18 -8.01
C LYS A 19 -1.94 -1.02 -8.67
N THR A 20 -1.85 -1.37 -9.94
CA THR A 20 -0.60 -1.26 -10.71
C THR A 20 -0.15 0.18 -10.82
N ALA A 21 -1.06 1.09 -11.14
CA ALA A 21 -0.76 2.52 -11.23
C ALA A 21 -0.30 3.08 -9.87
N ASN A 22 -0.96 2.67 -8.79
CA ASN A 22 -0.61 3.13 -7.44
C ASN A 22 0.75 2.59 -7.00
N ARG A 23 1.07 1.34 -7.32
CA ARG A 23 2.39 0.76 -7.03
C ARG A 23 3.49 1.48 -7.80
N ARG A 24 3.24 1.83 -9.05
CA ARG A 24 4.20 2.58 -9.87
C ARG A 24 4.44 3.97 -9.27
N MET A 25 3.38 4.65 -8.86
CA MET A 25 3.48 5.96 -8.21
C MET A 25 4.28 5.86 -6.91
N GLN A 26 4.04 4.84 -6.11
CA GLN A 26 4.78 4.60 -4.87
C GLN A 26 6.27 4.36 -5.16
N SER A 27 6.56 3.55 -6.17
CA SER A 27 7.94 3.27 -6.59
C SER A 27 8.64 4.54 -7.07
N ASP A 28 7.95 5.38 -7.84
CA ASP A 28 8.49 6.66 -8.32
C ASP A 28 8.80 7.60 -7.16
N ARG A 29 7.89 7.66 -6.16
CA ARG A 29 8.11 8.46 -4.95
C ARG A 29 9.31 7.96 -4.16
N TYR A 30 9.44 6.66 -4.04
CA TYR A 30 10.58 6.05 -3.34
C TYR A 30 11.90 6.39 -4.02
N ASN A 31 11.96 6.27 -5.35
CA ASN A 31 13.14 6.60 -6.12
C ASN A 31 13.49 8.09 -6.01
N GLU A 32 12.50 8.95 -6.04
CA GLU A 32 12.68 10.39 -5.85
C GLU A 32 13.30 10.70 -4.49
N VAL A 33 12.72 10.11 -3.44
CA VAL A 33 13.14 10.34 -2.06
C VAL A 33 14.54 9.81 -1.81
N THR A 34 14.86 8.62 -2.31
CA THR A 34 16.19 8.02 -2.12
C THR A 34 17.26 8.75 -2.92
N ALA A 35 16.89 9.38 -4.02
CA ALA A 35 17.82 10.25 -4.75
C ALA A 35 18.13 11.53 -3.97
N LEU A 36 17.12 12.09 -3.28
CA LEU A 36 17.30 13.29 -2.46
C LEU A 36 17.97 12.99 -1.10
N CYS A 37 17.68 11.83 -0.53
CA CYS A 37 18.20 11.44 0.79
C CYS A 37 18.52 9.93 0.78
N PRO A 38 19.75 9.54 0.41
CA PRO A 38 20.15 8.14 0.36
C PRO A 38 20.04 7.40 1.70
N ASP A 39 20.09 8.12 2.81
CA ASP A 39 19.95 7.54 4.16
C ASP A 39 18.63 6.81 4.34
N ILE A 40 17.59 7.23 3.63
CA ILE A 40 16.25 6.60 3.70
C ILE A 40 16.30 5.15 3.21
N ALA A 41 17.07 4.89 2.15
CA ALA A 41 17.25 3.52 1.66
C ALA A 41 17.95 2.63 2.70
N ASP A 42 18.95 3.16 3.39
CA ASP A 42 19.64 2.44 4.46
C ASP A 42 18.71 2.17 5.65
N ILE A 43 17.91 3.16 6.04
CA ILE A 43 16.94 3.02 7.12
C ILE A 43 15.90 1.95 6.75
N ASP A 44 15.38 1.96 5.53
CA ASP A 44 14.42 0.95 5.08
C ASP A 44 15.00 -0.45 5.07
N SER A 45 16.27 -0.60 4.67
CA SER A 45 16.96 -1.89 4.73
C SER A 45 17.09 -2.39 6.16
N GLU A 46 17.42 -1.51 7.10
CA GLU A 46 17.48 -1.86 8.52
C GLU A 46 16.11 -2.25 9.07
N ILE A 47 15.05 -1.54 8.66
CA ILE A 47 13.67 -1.86 9.06
C ILE A 47 13.28 -3.26 8.56
N ILE A 48 13.57 -3.57 7.31
CA ILE A 48 13.28 -4.87 6.72
C ILE A 48 14.02 -5.98 7.47
N ASP A 49 15.33 -5.82 7.69
CA ASP A 49 16.14 -6.80 8.40
C ASP A 49 15.63 -7.03 9.81
N LEU A 50 15.29 -5.96 10.50
CA LEU A 50 14.78 -6.03 11.86
C LEU A 50 13.39 -6.67 11.92
N SER A 51 12.55 -6.37 10.94
CA SER A 51 11.21 -6.99 10.82
C SER A 51 11.31 -8.48 10.59
N MET A 52 12.27 -8.91 9.76
CA MET A 52 12.53 -10.33 9.52
C MET A 52 13.03 -11.03 10.76
N LYS A 53 13.94 -10.40 11.52
CA LYS A 53 14.44 -10.93 12.79
C LYS A 53 13.32 -11.06 13.81
N THR A 54 12.42 -10.07 13.88
CA THR A 54 11.26 -10.10 14.78
C THR A 54 10.32 -11.24 14.44
N ALA A 55 10.03 -11.43 13.16
CA ALA A 55 9.17 -12.53 12.69
C ALA A 55 9.79 -13.88 13.00
N ARG A 56 11.10 -14.01 12.78
CA ARG A 56 11.83 -15.25 13.07
C ARG A 56 11.85 -15.56 14.57
N ALA A 57 12.06 -14.53 15.39
CA ALA A 57 12.07 -14.69 16.86
C ALA A 57 10.71 -15.14 17.39
N ARG A 58 9.61 -14.63 16.80
CA ARG A 58 8.26 -15.06 17.16
C ARG A 58 7.97 -16.52 16.83
N ILE A 59 8.56 -17.01 15.75
CA ILE A 59 8.40 -18.42 15.33
C ILE A 59 9.25 -19.35 16.20
N GLU A 60 10.50 -18.96 16.49
CA GLU A 60 11.46 -19.80 17.20
C GLU A 60 11.29 -19.79 18.72
N ALA A 61 10.86 -18.65 19.27
CA ALA A 61 10.77 -18.48 20.73
C ALA A 61 9.33 -18.44 21.19
N ASP A 62 8.86 -19.53 21.80
CA ASP A 62 7.51 -19.59 22.37
C ASP A 62 7.31 -18.69 23.58
N SER A 63 8.34 -18.00 24.11
CA SER A 63 8.19 -17.39 25.43
C SER A 63 9.08 -16.22 25.81
N SER A 64 9.82 -15.57 24.90
CA SER A 64 10.61 -14.41 25.32
C SER A 64 9.98 -13.11 24.83
N ASP A 65 9.08 -12.55 25.63
CA ASP A 65 8.45 -11.27 25.41
C ASP A 65 9.46 -10.11 25.44
N THR A 66 10.58 -10.30 26.15
CA THR A 66 11.62 -9.26 26.32
C THR A 66 12.35 -8.93 25.04
N ASP A 67 12.71 -9.93 24.24
CA ASP A 67 13.40 -9.72 22.96
C ASP A 67 12.50 -9.03 21.95
N THR A 68 11.20 -9.35 21.98
CA THR A 68 10.21 -8.75 21.10
C THR A 68 10.02 -7.26 21.41
N ASP A 69 10.06 -6.88 22.70
CA ASP A 69 9.90 -5.48 23.10
C ASP A 69 11.09 -4.63 22.66
N GLU A 70 12.32 -5.14 22.77
CA GLU A 70 13.51 -4.46 22.28
C GLU A 70 13.47 -4.27 20.77
N LEU A 71 13.06 -5.31 20.03
CA LEU A 71 12.93 -5.24 18.58
C LEU A 71 11.85 -4.23 18.17
N ALA A 72 10.72 -4.20 18.89
CA ALA A 72 9.65 -3.24 18.64
C ALA A 72 10.12 -1.81 18.89
N SER A 73 10.89 -1.58 19.96
CA SER A 73 11.47 -0.28 20.27
C SER A 73 12.46 0.18 19.21
N SER A 74 13.28 -0.76 18.70
CA SER A 74 14.24 -0.48 17.63
C SER A 74 13.53 -0.12 16.32
N LEU A 75 12.45 -0.85 15.98
CA LEU A 75 11.64 -0.53 14.80
C LEU A 75 11.02 0.86 14.91
N LYS A 76 10.49 1.20 16.07
CA LYS A 76 9.91 2.52 16.32
C LYS A 76 10.95 3.61 16.13
N SER A 77 12.16 3.42 16.66
CA SER A 77 13.26 4.36 16.52
C SER A 77 13.66 4.56 15.05
N LEU A 78 13.73 3.47 14.27
CA LEU A 78 14.03 3.53 12.85
C LEU A 78 12.94 4.27 12.08
N ASN A 79 11.67 4.03 12.40
CA ASN A 79 10.55 4.72 11.78
C ASN A 79 10.59 6.22 12.09
N GLU A 80 10.93 6.61 13.32
CA GLU A 80 11.10 8.01 13.69
C GLU A 80 12.23 8.67 12.91
N ARG A 81 13.35 7.97 12.71
CA ARG A 81 14.45 8.45 11.89
C ARG A 81 14.03 8.64 10.44
N LYS A 82 13.23 7.72 9.91
CA LYS A 82 12.70 7.79 8.55
C LYS A 82 11.79 9.02 8.39
N VAL A 83 10.90 9.24 9.35
CA VAL A 83 10.00 10.41 9.36
C VAL A 83 10.81 11.71 9.40
N ALA A 84 11.84 11.77 10.26
CA ALA A 84 12.72 12.94 10.36
C ALA A 84 13.47 13.18 9.06
N ALA A 85 13.96 12.12 8.40
CA ALA A 85 14.65 12.23 7.12
C ALA A 85 13.71 12.75 6.02
N LEU A 86 12.46 12.26 6.00
CA LEU A 86 11.45 12.75 5.06
C LEU A 86 11.14 14.23 5.30
N ALA A 87 11.00 14.62 6.55
CA ALA A 87 10.74 16.01 6.92
C ALA A 87 11.89 16.93 6.48
N SER A 88 13.12 16.44 6.55
CA SER A 88 14.31 17.22 6.15
C SER A 88 14.32 17.57 4.66
N ILE A 89 13.66 16.78 3.83
CA ILE A 89 13.55 17.04 2.40
C ILE A 89 12.18 17.61 2.00
N GLY A 90 11.38 18.01 3.01
CA GLY A 90 10.08 18.65 2.80
C GLY A 90 8.95 17.69 2.42
N LYS A 91 9.07 16.40 2.76
CA LYS A 91 8.06 15.41 2.47
C LYS A 91 7.28 15.02 3.71
N PRO A 92 5.97 14.70 3.59
CA PRO A 92 5.18 14.26 4.73
C PRO A 92 5.60 12.86 5.20
N ALA A 93 5.24 12.52 6.44
CA ALA A 93 5.59 11.24 7.05
C ALA A 93 5.03 10.03 6.29
N ASP A 94 3.88 10.20 5.63
CA ASP A 94 3.18 9.15 4.90
C ASP A 94 3.49 9.13 3.38
N TYR A 95 4.49 9.90 2.95
CA TYR A 95 4.80 10.04 1.52
C TYR A 95 5.16 8.72 0.85
N LEU A 96 5.83 7.82 1.59
CA LEU A 96 6.25 6.50 1.09
C LEU A 96 5.29 5.37 1.43
N ASP A 97 4.18 5.66 2.11
CA ASP A 97 3.19 4.65 2.45
C ASP A 97 2.46 4.15 1.22
N ASP A 98 1.83 3.00 1.37
CA ASP A 98 1.03 2.41 0.30
C ASP A 98 -0.05 3.38 -0.16
N ILE A 99 -0.21 3.49 -1.47
CA ILE A 99 -1.19 4.38 -2.08
C ILE A 99 -2.44 3.57 -2.43
N PHE A 100 -3.59 4.04 -1.93
CA PHE A 100 -4.88 3.42 -2.22
C PHE A 100 -5.85 4.48 -2.74
N THR A 101 -6.51 4.17 -3.85
CA THR A 101 -7.57 5.01 -4.40
C THR A 101 -8.80 4.91 -3.51
N CYS A 102 -9.12 3.70 -3.02
CA CYS A 102 -10.17 3.48 -2.04
C CYS A 102 -9.56 3.00 -0.72
N PRO A 103 -9.60 3.81 0.36
CA PRO A 103 -9.02 3.41 1.64
C PRO A 103 -9.80 2.30 2.35
N TYR A 104 -11.08 2.09 1.99
CA TYR A 104 -11.92 1.10 2.66
C TYR A 104 -11.60 -0.33 2.24
N CYS A 105 -11.49 -0.58 0.95
CA CYS A 105 -11.18 -1.92 0.42
C CYS A 105 -9.72 -2.07 0.00
N LYS A 106 -8.93 -1.00 0.08
CA LYS A 106 -7.54 -0.97 -0.37
C LYS A 106 -7.40 -1.47 -1.81
N ASP A 107 -8.32 -0.98 -2.66
CA ASP A 107 -8.39 -1.26 -4.10
C ASP A 107 -8.63 -2.74 -4.44
N SER A 108 -9.17 -3.51 -3.49
CA SER A 108 -9.55 -4.91 -3.74
C SER A 108 -10.99 -5.05 -4.25
N GLY A 109 -11.83 -4.06 -3.98
CA GLY A 109 -13.26 -4.11 -4.29
C GLY A 109 -14.10 -4.80 -3.24
N TYR A 110 -13.50 -5.37 -2.20
CA TYR A 110 -14.18 -6.15 -1.17
C TYR A 110 -13.70 -5.77 0.22
N VAL A 111 -14.65 -5.75 1.16
CA VAL A 111 -14.40 -5.55 2.59
C VAL A 111 -15.15 -6.66 3.33
N ASP A 112 -14.43 -7.49 4.09
CA ASP A 112 -15.00 -8.59 4.87
C ASP A 112 -15.87 -9.55 4.03
N GLY A 113 -15.42 -9.84 2.81
CA GLY A 113 -16.12 -10.72 1.90
C GLY A 113 -17.30 -10.10 1.17
N LYS A 114 -17.57 -8.82 1.40
CA LYS A 114 -18.66 -8.09 0.75
C LYS A 114 -18.11 -7.03 -0.18
N ARG A 115 -18.86 -6.69 -1.23
CA ARG A 115 -18.45 -5.63 -2.15
C ARG A 115 -18.33 -4.31 -1.40
N CYS A 116 -17.23 -3.61 -1.64
CA CYS A 116 -17.01 -2.28 -1.10
C CYS A 116 -17.99 -1.27 -1.72
N ILE A 117 -18.28 -0.21 -0.99
CA ILE A 117 -19.15 0.87 -1.50
C ILE A 117 -18.60 1.47 -2.79
N CYS A 118 -17.25 1.48 -2.98
CA CYS A 118 -16.65 1.99 -4.20
C CYS A 118 -16.93 1.12 -5.42
N PHE A 119 -17.30 -0.15 -5.22
CA PHE A 119 -17.55 -1.09 -6.32
C PHE A 119 -18.65 -0.58 -7.24
N ASN A 120 -19.71 -0.04 -6.68
CA ASN A 120 -20.80 0.54 -7.46
C ASN A 120 -20.35 1.73 -8.26
N THR A 121 -19.53 2.59 -7.69
CA THR A 121 -18.96 3.76 -8.38
C THR A 121 -18.05 3.35 -9.52
N VAL A 122 -17.14 2.42 -9.29
CA VAL A 122 -16.21 1.91 -10.32
C VAL A 122 -17.00 1.22 -11.44
N SER A 123 -17.95 0.39 -11.07
CA SER A 123 -18.82 -0.32 -12.00
C SER A 123 -19.62 0.66 -12.87
N TYR A 124 -20.24 1.64 -12.24
CA TYR A 124 -21.02 2.66 -12.93
C TYR A 124 -20.15 3.48 -13.89
N THR A 125 -19.01 3.93 -13.43
CA THR A 125 -18.08 4.72 -14.23
C THR A 125 -17.61 3.93 -15.45
N HIS A 126 -17.27 2.67 -15.25
CA HIS A 126 -16.81 1.78 -16.33
C HIS A 126 -17.90 1.59 -17.39
N LEU A 127 -19.11 1.23 -16.96
CA LEU A 127 -20.22 1.00 -17.87
C LEU A 127 -20.63 2.28 -18.61
N ARG A 128 -20.62 3.40 -17.90
CA ARG A 128 -20.95 4.70 -18.50
C ARG A 128 -19.92 5.11 -19.54
N ALA A 129 -18.65 4.93 -19.27
CA ALA A 129 -17.58 5.21 -20.22
C ALA A 129 -17.73 4.36 -21.47
N HIS A 130 -18.10 3.10 -21.32
CA HIS A 130 -18.34 2.19 -22.42
C HIS A 130 -19.54 2.62 -23.27
N GLU A 131 -20.64 3.01 -22.63
CA GLU A 131 -21.82 3.56 -23.30
C GLU A 131 -21.48 4.84 -24.10
N THR A 132 -20.72 5.73 -23.51
CA THR A 132 -20.30 6.97 -24.17
C THR A 132 -19.51 6.68 -25.41
N THR A 133 -18.66 5.66 -25.39
CA THR A 133 -17.86 5.23 -26.53
C THR A 133 -18.75 4.73 -27.67
N LEU A 134 -19.85 4.04 -27.34
CA LEU A 134 -20.78 3.51 -28.31
C LEU A 134 -21.59 4.61 -29.03
N HIS A 135 -21.75 5.75 -28.41
CA HIS A 135 -22.52 6.87 -28.98
C HIS A 135 -21.70 7.81 -29.87
N LEU A 136 -20.43 7.55 -29.97
CA LEU A 136 -19.57 8.28 -30.89
C LEU A 136 -19.59 7.62 -32.27
#